data_ce7b7e7d66ee9d4d7f40c3794659058c
#
_entry.id   ce7b7e7d66ee9d4d7f40c3794659058c
#
_cell.length_a   1.000
_cell.length_b   1.000
_cell.length_c   1.000
_cell.angle_alpha   90.00
_cell.angle_beta   90.00
_cell.angle_gamma   90.00
#
_symmetry.space_group_name_H-M   'P 1'
#
loop_
_entity.id
_entity.type
_entity.pdbx_description
1 polymer ?
#
loop_
_entity_poly.entity_id
_entity_poly.type
_entity_poly.pdbx_seq_one_letter_code
_entity_poly.pdbx_strand_id
1 'polypeptide(L)'
;TQTEGCYSLNKLYAELGSTKAKEIVVFLDACFSGSKREEGMLASARGVALKAKQEDPRGNMVVFSAASGDETAFPYSAKGHGLFTYYLLKKLQETKGDVSLGELESYISENVKQQSVVINRKVQTPTATPSTSLAAGWKELKLK
;
A
#
# COMPACT_ATOMS: atom_id res chain seq x y z
N THR A 1 15.61 -10.82 19.36
CA THR A 1 15.55 -9.82 18.28
C THR A 1 14.29 -10.04 17.45
N GLN A 2 13.48 -9.00 17.24
CA GLN A 2 12.14 -9.05 16.62
C GLN A 2 12.13 -9.40 15.11
N THR A 3 13.15 -10.00 14.57
CA THR A 3 13.24 -10.35 13.15
C THR A 3 13.01 -11.84 12.86
N GLU A 4 12.92 -12.69 13.85
CA GLU A 4 12.55 -14.09 13.67
C GLU A 4 11.06 -14.17 13.28
N GLY A 5 10.77 -14.72 12.11
CA GLY A 5 9.43 -14.84 11.56
C GLY A 5 8.98 -13.71 10.62
N CYS A 6 9.78 -12.66 10.42
CA CYS A 6 9.48 -11.60 9.45
C CYS A 6 9.99 -11.93 8.07
N TYR A 7 9.13 -11.71 7.05
CA TYR A 7 9.52 -11.83 5.65
C TYR A 7 9.90 -10.45 5.09
N SER A 8 11.12 -10.32 4.57
CA SER A 8 11.61 -9.04 4.04
C SER A 8 10.90 -8.68 2.73
N LEU A 9 10.47 -7.41 2.58
CA LEU A 9 9.91 -6.90 1.33
C LEU A 9 10.90 -7.01 0.17
N ASN A 10 12.18 -6.78 0.42
CA ASN A 10 13.22 -6.93 -0.59
C ASN A 10 13.29 -8.37 -1.13
N LYS A 11 13.19 -9.35 -0.23
CA LYS A 11 13.12 -10.76 -0.60
C LYS A 11 11.85 -11.08 -1.38
N LEU A 12 10.69 -10.58 -0.92
CA LEU A 12 9.40 -10.73 -1.61
C LEU A 12 9.48 -10.19 -3.05
N TYR A 13 9.98 -8.97 -3.23
CA TYR A 13 10.08 -8.36 -4.56
C TYR A 13 11.09 -9.09 -5.45
N ALA A 14 12.20 -9.57 -4.88
CA ALA A 14 13.17 -10.35 -5.64
C ALA A 14 12.59 -11.69 -6.11
N GLU A 15 11.89 -12.40 -5.24
CA GLU A 15 11.28 -13.69 -5.58
C GLU A 15 10.12 -13.54 -6.58
N LEU A 16 9.20 -12.59 -6.36
CA LEU A 16 8.12 -12.30 -7.30
C LEU A 16 8.66 -11.82 -8.64
N GLY A 17 9.62 -10.88 -8.62
CA GLY A 17 10.22 -10.32 -9.84
C GLY A 17 11.04 -11.32 -10.65
N SER A 18 11.46 -12.44 -10.06
CA SER A 18 12.14 -13.53 -10.76
C SER A 18 11.17 -14.48 -11.47
N THR A 19 9.88 -14.37 -11.24
CA THR A 19 8.86 -15.19 -11.89
C THR A 19 8.73 -14.82 -13.37
N LYS A 20 8.22 -15.74 -14.18
CA LYS A 20 7.91 -15.49 -15.60
C LYS A 20 6.55 -14.80 -15.78
N ALA A 21 6.00 -14.19 -14.73
CA ALA A 21 4.74 -13.47 -14.81
C ALA A 21 4.88 -12.27 -15.74
N LYS A 22 3.88 -12.07 -16.60
CA LYS A 22 3.84 -10.94 -17.53
C LYS A 22 3.69 -9.62 -16.79
N GLU A 23 2.90 -9.63 -15.74
CA GLU A 23 2.63 -8.50 -14.86
C GLU A 23 2.43 -8.98 -13.42
N ILE A 24 2.89 -8.20 -12.47
CA ILE A 24 2.75 -8.48 -11.04
C ILE A 24 2.20 -7.23 -10.38
N VAL A 25 1.06 -7.33 -9.72
CA VAL A 25 0.50 -6.24 -8.94
C VAL A 25 0.50 -6.63 -7.46
N VAL A 26 1.11 -5.80 -6.63
CA VAL A 26 1.21 -6.03 -5.19
C VAL A 26 0.43 -4.94 -4.45
N PHE A 27 -0.43 -5.34 -3.53
CA PHE A 27 -1.17 -4.43 -2.65
C PHE A 27 -0.68 -4.61 -1.21
N LEU A 28 -0.14 -3.54 -0.63
CA LEU A 28 0.40 -3.52 0.74
C LEU A 28 -0.44 -2.60 1.62
N ASP A 29 -1.21 -3.17 2.52
CA ASP A 29 -1.93 -2.42 3.56
C ASP A 29 -1.20 -2.55 4.90
N ALA A 30 -0.09 -1.80 5.02
CA ALA A 30 0.77 -1.80 6.18
C ALA A 30 1.34 -0.42 6.48
N CYS A 31 1.70 -0.19 7.75
CA CYS A 31 2.44 0.98 8.18
C CYS A 31 3.94 0.66 8.17
N PHE A 32 4.73 1.48 7.48
CA PHE A 32 6.19 1.32 7.41
C PHE A 32 6.95 2.14 8.45
N SER A 33 6.24 3.01 9.20
CA SER A 33 6.84 3.91 10.20
C SER A 33 7.02 3.31 11.59
N GLY A 34 6.69 2.04 11.79
CA GLY A 34 6.70 1.40 13.11
C GLY A 34 5.65 1.94 14.09
N SER A 35 4.77 2.84 13.66
CA SER A 35 3.62 3.28 14.44
C SER A 35 2.55 2.18 14.43
N LYS A 36 2.12 1.78 15.63
CA LYS A 36 1.08 0.77 15.79
C LYS A 36 -0.26 1.29 15.30
N ARG A 37 -1.03 0.43 14.62
CA ARG A 37 -2.41 0.69 14.15
C ARG A 37 -3.42 0.97 15.26
N GLU A 38 -3.07 0.71 16.52
CA GLU A 38 -3.98 0.82 17.66
C GLU A 38 -3.80 2.16 18.38
N GLU A 39 -4.90 2.91 18.49
CA GLU A 39 -5.05 3.97 19.47
C GLU A 39 -4.96 3.37 20.87
N GLY A 40 -4.00 3.79 21.68
CA GLY A 40 -4.03 3.54 23.10
C GLY A 40 -2.72 3.21 23.79
N MET A 41 -1.60 3.16 23.11
CA MET A 41 -0.32 3.14 23.81
C MET A 41 0.43 4.45 23.57
N LEU A 42 0.39 5.31 24.55
CA LEU A 42 1.34 6.41 24.73
C LEU A 42 2.74 5.86 24.46
N ALA A 43 3.27 6.14 23.29
CA ALA A 43 4.63 5.83 22.95
C ALA A 43 5.56 6.77 23.72
N SER A 44 5.71 6.49 25.00
CA SER A 44 6.83 6.95 25.80
C SER A 44 8.01 6.02 25.54
N ALA A 45 8.53 6.08 24.33
CA ALA A 45 9.87 5.59 24.06
C ALA A 45 10.45 6.49 22.96
N ARG A 46 11.46 7.24 23.33
CA ARG A 46 12.40 7.89 22.42
C ARG A 46 13.07 6.82 21.56
N GLY A 47 12.32 6.27 20.60
CA GLY A 47 12.83 5.36 19.60
C GLY A 47 13.24 6.18 18.40
N VAL A 48 14.48 6.00 17.95
CA VAL A 48 14.93 6.42 16.64
C VAL A 48 13.92 5.86 15.64
N ALA A 49 13.17 6.73 14.96
CA ALA A 49 12.31 6.35 13.86
C ALA A 49 13.22 5.81 12.75
N LEU A 50 13.38 4.51 12.69
CA LEU A 50 14.00 3.84 11.55
C LEU A 50 13.02 4.06 10.38
N LYS A 51 13.30 5.06 9.54
CA LYS A 51 12.63 5.18 8.25
C LYS A 51 12.90 3.88 7.50
N ALA A 52 11.87 3.05 7.38
CA ALA A 52 11.97 1.90 6.50
C ALA A 52 12.25 2.45 5.09
N LYS A 53 13.42 2.11 4.54
CA LYS A 53 13.75 2.45 3.17
C LYS A 53 12.70 1.78 2.29
N GLN A 54 11.97 2.57 1.52
CA GLN A 54 11.04 2.02 0.54
C GLN A 54 11.85 1.24 -0.48
N GLU A 55 11.57 -0.06 -0.56
CA GLU A 55 12.24 -0.93 -1.53
C GLU A 55 11.65 -0.70 -2.92
N ASP A 56 12.49 -0.72 -3.93
CA ASP A 56 12.07 -0.56 -5.32
C ASP A 56 11.47 -1.85 -5.88
N PRO A 57 10.34 -1.78 -6.58
CA PRO A 57 9.77 -2.93 -7.26
C PRO A 57 10.73 -3.50 -8.31
N ARG A 58 10.72 -4.82 -8.49
CA ARG A 58 11.60 -5.54 -9.42
C ARG A 58 10.81 -6.29 -10.48
N GLY A 59 11.44 -6.54 -11.63
CA GLY A 59 10.77 -7.24 -12.73
C GLY A 59 9.62 -6.41 -13.31
N ASN A 60 8.52 -7.05 -13.68
CA ASN A 60 7.31 -6.41 -14.22
C ASN A 60 6.28 -6.19 -13.11
N MET A 61 6.54 -5.26 -12.21
CA MET A 61 5.80 -5.08 -10.96
C MET A 61 5.28 -3.67 -10.78
N VAL A 62 4.05 -3.57 -10.25
CA VAL A 62 3.47 -2.33 -9.72
C VAL A 62 3.07 -2.59 -8.27
N VAL A 63 3.57 -1.76 -7.34
CA VAL A 63 3.28 -1.88 -5.91
C VAL A 63 2.39 -0.74 -5.46
N PHE A 64 1.20 -1.09 -4.98
CA PHE A 64 0.29 -0.17 -4.29
C PHE A 64 0.56 -0.24 -2.79
N SER A 65 0.80 0.90 -2.18
CA SER A 65 1.01 1.03 -0.73
C SER A 65 -0.09 1.87 -0.10
N ALA A 66 -0.54 1.46 1.08
CA ALA A 66 -1.65 2.12 1.78
C ALA A 66 -1.33 3.53 2.28
N ALA A 67 -0.07 3.84 2.51
CA ALA A 67 0.38 5.13 3.04
C ALA A 67 1.77 5.49 2.51
N SER A 68 2.09 6.77 2.50
CA SER A 68 3.37 7.30 2.03
C SER A 68 4.31 7.64 3.20
N GLY A 69 5.61 7.39 3.00
CA GLY A 69 6.65 7.84 3.93
C GLY A 69 6.43 7.35 5.36
N ASP A 70 6.26 8.28 6.28
CA ASP A 70 6.02 8.06 7.71
C ASP A 70 4.54 8.14 8.12
N GLU A 71 3.63 8.21 7.14
CA GLU A 71 2.19 8.18 7.39
C GLU A 71 1.73 6.81 7.94
N THR A 72 0.60 6.84 8.63
CA THR A 72 -0.04 5.64 9.18
C THR A 72 -1.14 5.14 8.25
N ALA A 73 -1.18 3.83 8.00
CA ALA A 73 -2.32 3.18 7.38
C ALA A 73 -3.41 2.96 8.44
N PHE A 74 -4.53 3.67 8.31
CA PHE A 74 -5.60 3.66 9.29
C PHE A 74 -6.63 2.55 9.07
N PRO A 75 -7.23 2.03 10.16
CA PRO A 75 -8.39 1.16 10.08
C PRO A 75 -9.64 1.97 9.68
N TYR A 76 -10.56 1.31 8.98
CA TYR A 76 -11.93 1.78 8.77
C TYR A 76 -12.87 0.89 9.60
N SER A 77 -12.88 1.12 10.91
CA SER A 77 -13.56 0.24 11.88
C SER A 77 -15.03 0.02 11.56
N ALA A 78 -15.75 1.05 11.09
CA ALA A 78 -17.15 0.94 10.68
C ALA A 78 -17.38 -0.02 9.49
N LYS A 79 -16.34 -0.39 8.75
CA LYS A 79 -16.39 -1.27 7.58
C LYS A 79 -15.62 -2.58 7.76
N GLY A 80 -14.96 -2.78 8.90
CA GLY A 80 -14.22 -4.00 9.22
C GLY A 80 -12.96 -4.24 8.40
N HIS A 81 -12.38 -3.20 7.77
CA HIS A 81 -11.19 -3.27 6.93
C HIS A 81 -10.20 -2.16 7.26
N GLY A 82 -8.98 -2.22 6.73
CA GLY A 82 -8.14 -1.05 6.58
C GLY A 82 -8.77 -0.08 5.59
N LEU A 83 -8.52 1.22 5.75
CA LEU A 83 -9.11 2.25 4.89
C LEU A 83 -8.71 2.07 3.41
N PHE A 84 -7.45 1.76 3.16
CA PHE A 84 -6.94 1.43 1.83
C PHE A 84 -7.62 0.17 1.25
N THR A 85 -7.65 -0.90 2.00
CA THR A 85 -8.25 -2.18 1.58
C THR A 85 -9.73 -2.01 1.26
N TYR A 86 -10.47 -1.23 2.06
CA TYR A 86 -11.89 -0.98 1.81
C TYR A 86 -12.14 -0.36 0.42
N TYR A 87 -11.41 0.71 0.08
CA TYR A 87 -11.60 1.37 -1.21
C TYR A 87 -11.07 0.56 -2.39
N LEU A 88 -9.99 -0.19 -2.20
CA LEU A 88 -9.53 -1.18 -3.17
C LEU A 88 -10.64 -2.20 -3.50
N LEU A 89 -11.17 -2.87 -2.49
CA LEU A 89 -12.20 -3.89 -2.67
C LEU A 89 -13.49 -3.31 -3.26
N LYS A 90 -13.88 -2.13 -2.81
CA LYS A 90 -15.07 -1.43 -3.32
C LYS A 90 -14.96 -1.17 -4.82
N LYS A 91 -13.83 -0.61 -5.30
CA LYS A 91 -13.63 -0.35 -6.72
C LYS A 91 -13.58 -1.64 -7.54
N LEU A 92 -12.89 -2.66 -7.05
CA LEU A 92 -12.84 -3.97 -7.72
C LEU A 92 -14.21 -4.63 -7.81
N GLN A 93 -15.04 -4.51 -6.79
CA GLN A 93 -16.40 -5.04 -6.78
C GLN A 93 -17.30 -4.30 -7.78
N GLU A 94 -17.26 -2.96 -7.77
CA GLU A 94 -18.06 -2.13 -8.68
C GLU A 94 -17.73 -2.37 -10.16
N THR A 95 -16.45 -2.56 -10.47
CA THR A 95 -15.98 -2.78 -11.85
C THR A 95 -15.86 -4.25 -12.24
N LYS A 96 -16.08 -5.17 -11.31
CA LYS A 96 -15.83 -6.62 -11.49
C LYS A 96 -14.39 -6.91 -11.94
N GLY A 97 -13.45 -6.09 -11.49
CA GLY A 97 -12.04 -6.15 -11.84
C GLY A 97 -11.67 -5.54 -13.20
N ASP A 98 -12.64 -5.08 -13.99
CA ASP A 98 -12.38 -4.36 -15.25
C ASP A 98 -12.08 -2.89 -14.97
N VAL A 99 -10.88 -2.63 -14.54
CA VAL A 99 -10.37 -1.31 -14.18
C VAL A 99 -8.89 -1.22 -14.50
N SER A 100 -8.45 -0.08 -15.04
CA SER A 100 -7.02 0.17 -15.22
C SER A 100 -6.33 0.46 -13.88
N LEU A 101 -5.03 0.19 -13.79
CA LEU A 101 -4.27 0.48 -12.58
C LEU A 101 -4.22 1.99 -12.29
N GLY A 102 -4.23 2.83 -13.33
CA GLY A 102 -4.29 4.28 -13.18
C GLY A 102 -5.62 4.76 -12.59
N GLU A 103 -6.76 4.23 -13.06
CA GLU A 103 -8.08 4.54 -12.48
C GLU A 103 -8.20 4.02 -11.04
N LEU A 104 -7.68 2.82 -10.79
CA LEU A 104 -7.68 2.22 -9.46
C LEU A 104 -6.87 3.07 -8.47
N GLU A 105 -5.67 3.49 -8.87
CA GLU A 105 -4.80 4.37 -8.07
C GLU A 105 -5.48 5.70 -7.74
N SER A 106 -6.02 6.39 -8.75
CA SER A 106 -6.70 7.67 -8.56
C SER A 106 -7.89 7.54 -7.63
N TYR A 107 -8.73 6.54 -7.83
CA TYR A 107 -9.90 6.29 -6.98
C TYR A 107 -9.50 6.02 -5.52
N ILE A 108 -8.53 5.13 -5.28
CA ILE A 108 -8.07 4.80 -3.93
C ILE A 108 -7.45 6.04 -3.27
N SER A 109 -6.55 6.73 -3.98
CA SER A 109 -5.82 7.88 -3.45
C SER A 109 -6.77 9.01 -3.03
N GLU A 110 -7.71 9.38 -3.88
CA GLU A 110 -8.68 10.45 -3.59
C GLU A 110 -9.55 10.10 -2.40
N ASN A 111 -10.16 8.92 -2.39
CA ASN A 111 -11.07 8.50 -1.33
C ASN A 111 -10.37 8.32 0.01
N VAL A 112 -9.20 7.68 0.02
CA VAL A 112 -8.43 7.48 1.25
C VAL A 112 -7.95 8.80 1.83
N LYS A 113 -7.43 9.73 1.02
CA LYS A 113 -7.02 11.06 1.47
C LYS A 113 -8.17 11.80 2.16
N GLN A 114 -9.32 11.87 1.52
CA GLN A 114 -10.48 12.56 2.06
C GLN A 114 -10.98 11.88 3.34
N GLN A 115 -11.18 10.57 3.29
CA GLN A 115 -11.78 9.84 4.39
C GLN A 115 -10.86 9.73 5.61
N SER A 116 -9.55 9.66 5.41
CA SER A 116 -8.59 9.63 6.51
C SER A 116 -8.61 10.90 7.35
N VAL A 117 -8.78 12.06 6.71
CA VAL A 117 -8.94 13.34 7.42
C VAL A 117 -10.24 13.37 8.21
N VAL A 118 -11.33 12.91 7.61
CA VAL A 118 -12.67 12.89 8.25
C VAL A 118 -12.69 11.96 9.48
N ILE A 119 -12.16 10.74 9.34
CA ILE A 119 -12.23 9.71 10.40
C ILE A 119 -11.11 9.89 11.42
N ASN A 120 -9.89 10.13 10.97
CA ASN A 120 -8.70 10.07 11.81
C ASN A 120 -8.03 11.43 12.03
N ARG A 121 -8.52 12.50 11.40
CA ARG A 121 -7.95 13.84 11.44
C ARG A 121 -6.46 13.90 11.04
N LYS A 122 -6.03 12.92 10.27
CA LYS A 122 -4.66 12.81 9.73
C LYS A 122 -4.74 12.33 8.29
N VAL A 123 -3.86 12.85 7.44
CA VAL A 123 -3.80 12.44 6.04
C VAL A 123 -3.16 11.06 5.93
N GLN A 124 -3.77 10.21 5.09
CA GLN A 124 -3.19 8.98 4.59
C GLN A 124 -3.16 9.06 3.07
N THR A 125 -1.98 8.93 2.48
CA THR A 125 -1.76 9.08 1.04
C THR A 125 -1.31 7.75 0.45
N PRO A 126 -2.20 6.94 -0.11
CA PRO A 126 -1.81 5.76 -0.88
C PRO A 126 -0.98 6.14 -2.10
N THR A 127 -0.10 5.24 -2.49
CA THR A 127 0.78 5.41 -3.66
C THR A 127 0.77 4.16 -4.52
N ALA A 128 1.10 4.33 -5.81
CA ALA A 128 1.43 3.24 -6.70
C ALA A 128 2.81 3.49 -7.31
N THR A 129 3.69 2.51 -7.18
CA THR A 129 5.08 2.59 -7.65
C THR A 129 5.33 1.48 -8.65
N PRO A 130 5.53 1.79 -9.94
CA PRO A 130 5.91 0.80 -10.94
C PRO A 130 7.41 0.49 -10.86
N SER A 131 7.79 -0.71 -11.27
CA SER A 131 9.18 -1.01 -11.61
C SER A 131 9.63 -0.21 -12.83
N THR A 132 10.93 -0.10 -13.02
CA THR A 132 11.52 0.67 -14.15
C THR A 132 10.98 0.19 -15.50
N SER A 133 10.79 -1.11 -15.69
CA SER A 133 10.28 -1.70 -16.94
C SER A 133 8.85 -1.31 -17.27
N LEU A 134 8.02 -1.01 -16.25
CA LEU A 134 6.61 -0.63 -16.41
C LEU A 134 6.35 0.87 -16.25
N ALA A 135 7.37 1.67 -15.97
CA ALA A 135 7.21 3.09 -15.64
C ALA A 135 6.44 3.90 -16.71
N ALA A 136 6.60 3.56 -17.99
CA ALA A 136 5.99 4.30 -19.09
C ALA A 136 4.51 3.97 -19.37
N GLY A 137 4.00 2.82 -18.95
CA GLY A 137 2.67 2.37 -19.37
C GLY A 137 1.84 1.64 -18.29
N TRP A 138 2.27 1.68 -17.05
CA TRP A 138 1.62 0.92 -15.99
C TRP A 138 0.15 1.35 -15.73
N LYS A 139 -0.19 2.61 -16.01
CA LYS A 139 -1.54 3.14 -15.76
C LYS A 139 -2.60 2.52 -16.66
N GLU A 140 -2.23 2.09 -17.85
CA GLU A 140 -3.11 1.43 -18.82
C GLU A 140 -3.25 -0.07 -18.56
N LEU A 141 -2.41 -0.67 -17.73
CA LEU A 141 -2.51 -2.07 -17.37
C LEU A 141 -3.83 -2.35 -16.62
N LYS A 142 -4.39 -3.52 -16.84
CA LYS A 142 -5.64 -3.98 -16.23
C LYS A 142 -5.44 -5.24 -15.43
N LEU A 143 -6.21 -5.40 -14.36
CA LEU A 143 -6.23 -6.64 -13.57
C LEU A 143 -7.00 -7.77 -14.27
N LYS A 144 -7.84 -7.41 -15.25
CA LYS A 144 -8.67 -8.35 -16.01
C LYS A 144 -8.72 -7.93 -17.48
#